data_400dc8177cf7d36a172411a3c0a9c531
#
_entry.id   400dc8177cf7d36a172411a3c0a9c531
#
_cell.length_a   1.000
_cell.length_b   1.000
_cell.length_c   1.000
_cell.angle_alpha   90.00
_cell.angle_beta   90.00
_cell.angle_gamma   90.00
#
_symmetry.space_group_name_H-M   'P 1'
#
loop_
_entity.id
_entity.type
_entity.pdbx_description
1 polymer ?
#
loop_
_entity_poly.entity_id
_entity_poly.type
_entity_poly.pdbx_seq_one_letter_code
_entity_poly.pdbx_strand_id
1 'polypeptide(L)'
;LAYNGNSAIPVKFVFQLAAPTYFAPSEWSLLMKVDRLDSEEKFCKMMTGKELEDYDTEIQNISPACIVNEDSVPSLIGYGLIYHCVPLSQKYYLIEVYDRDNVMYDYIEFPKSNHGMYNDLDKLQEFLDKSLEYARVYFTN
;
A
#
# COMPACT_ATOMS: atom_id res chain seq x y z
N LEU A 1 -0.34 -3.60 -7.43
CA LEU A 1 -1.60 -4.13 -6.94
C LEU A 1 -1.66 -5.62 -7.27
N ALA A 2 -1.46 -6.45 -6.26
CA ALA A 2 -1.46 -7.90 -6.40
C ALA A 2 -2.87 -8.48 -6.38
N TYR A 3 -3.73 -7.95 -7.20
CA TYR A 3 -4.98 -8.58 -7.50
C TYR A 3 -4.73 -9.67 -8.53
N ASN A 4 -4.85 -10.92 -8.12
CA ASN A 4 -4.76 -12.10 -9.01
C ASN A 4 -5.98 -12.29 -9.93
N GLY A 5 -6.80 -11.27 -10.09
CA GLY A 5 -7.90 -11.30 -11.05
C GLY A 5 -7.35 -11.37 -12.48
N ASN A 6 -7.69 -12.40 -13.22
CA ASN A 6 -7.52 -12.59 -14.68
C ASN A 6 -6.23 -12.01 -15.32
N SER A 7 -5.13 -11.94 -14.57
CA SER A 7 -3.83 -11.56 -15.11
C SER A 7 -3.28 -12.72 -15.97
N ALA A 8 -2.88 -12.44 -17.20
CA ALA A 8 -2.18 -13.40 -18.05
C ALA A 8 -0.82 -13.82 -17.46
N ILE A 9 -0.29 -13.04 -16.50
CA ILE A 9 0.94 -13.31 -15.76
C ILE A 9 0.58 -13.47 -14.28
N PRO A 10 0.75 -14.67 -13.68
CA PRO A 10 0.47 -14.87 -12.27
C PRO A 10 1.44 -14.06 -11.39
N VAL A 11 0.90 -13.18 -10.55
CA VAL A 11 1.67 -12.54 -9.48
C VAL A 11 1.83 -13.55 -8.35
N LYS A 12 3.05 -13.73 -7.86
CA LYS A 12 3.35 -14.71 -6.80
C LYS A 12 3.50 -14.07 -5.42
N PHE A 13 3.91 -12.83 -5.37
CA PHE A 13 4.08 -12.03 -4.15
C PHE A 13 4.18 -10.54 -4.50
N VAL A 14 4.09 -9.69 -3.49
CA VAL A 14 4.22 -8.23 -3.63
C VAL A 14 5.25 -7.69 -2.66
N PHE A 15 6.04 -6.74 -3.13
CA PHE A 15 6.86 -5.87 -2.28
C PHE A 15 6.33 -4.46 -2.33
N GLN A 16 6.25 -3.81 -1.18
CA GLN A 16 5.90 -2.41 -1.12
C GLN A 16 6.72 -1.66 -0.06
N LEU A 17 7.16 -0.47 -0.41
CA LEU A 17 7.80 0.48 0.49
C LEU A 17 6.97 1.76 0.53
N ALA A 18 6.44 2.08 1.72
CA ALA A 18 5.61 3.26 1.98
C ALA A 18 4.51 3.51 0.93
N ALA A 19 3.85 2.43 0.49
CA ALA A 19 2.81 2.52 -0.53
C ALA A 19 1.49 3.05 0.05
N PRO A 20 0.75 3.89 -0.68
CA PRO A 20 -0.63 4.20 -0.33
C PRO A 20 -1.50 2.95 -0.51
N THR A 21 -2.38 2.71 0.45
CA THR A 21 -3.21 1.49 0.50
C THR A 21 -4.71 1.76 0.59
N TYR A 22 -5.08 2.97 1.02
CA TYR A 22 -6.45 3.41 1.12
C TYR A 22 -6.60 4.84 0.61
N PHE A 23 -7.44 5.05 -0.40
CA PHE A 23 -7.55 6.31 -1.13
C PHE A 23 -8.74 7.18 -0.71
N ALA A 24 -9.18 7.12 0.56
CA ALA A 24 -10.22 8.01 1.06
C ALA A 24 -9.81 9.48 0.94
N PRO A 25 -10.72 10.41 0.53
CA PRO A 25 -10.40 11.82 0.36
C PRO A 25 -9.79 12.45 1.60
N SER A 26 -10.29 12.11 2.80
CA SER A 26 -9.77 12.60 4.08
C SER A 26 -8.31 12.24 4.33
N GLU A 27 -7.86 11.08 3.88
CA GLU A 27 -6.47 10.64 4.00
C GLU A 27 -5.55 11.40 3.05
N TRP A 28 -6.05 11.75 1.88
CA TRP A 28 -5.26 12.43 0.85
C TRP A 28 -5.23 13.95 1.02
N SER A 29 -6.26 14.55 1.58
CA SER A 29 -6.23 15.98 1.95
C SER A 29 -5.15 16.25 3.00
N LEU A 30 -4.95 15.32 3.94
CA LEU A 30 -3.85 15.38 4.91
C LEU A 30 -2.47 15.28 4.25
N LEU A 31 -2.32 14.40 3.26
CA LEU A 31 -1.08 14.20 2.52
C LEU A 31 -0.67 15.42 1.70
N MET A 32 -1.59 15.95 0.95
CA MET A 32 -1.29 17.01 0.01
C MET A 32 -1.31 18.41 0.64
N LYS A 33 -1.60 18.52 1.96
CA LYS A 33 -1.79 19.80 2.67
C LYS A 33 -2.78 20.72 1.95
N VAL A 34 -3.78 20.11 1.37
CA VAL A 34 -4.71 20.82 0.51
C VAL A 34 -5.96 21.10 1.33
N ASP A 35 -6.02 22.26 1.95
CA ASP A 35 -7.14 22.77 2.74
C ASP A 35 -8.36 23.19 1.89
N ARG A 36 -8.53 22.61 0.69
CA ARG A 36 -9.57 23.06 -0.23
C ARG A 36 -10.38 21.92 -0.80
N LEU A 37 -11.68 22.01 -0.72
CA LEU A 37 -12.68 21.15 -1.36
C LEU A 37 -12.40 20.95 -2.87
N ASP A 38 -12.00 22.03 -3.58
CA ASP A 38 -11.65 21.96 -4.99
C ASP A 38 -10.51 20.98 -5.31
N SER A 39 -9.72 20.64 -4.35
CA SER A 39 -8.59 19.70 -4.48
C SER A 39 -9.00 18.26 -4.26
N GLU A 40 -9.94 18.00 -3.37
CA GLU A 40 -10.55 16.68 -3.22
C GLU A 40 -11.31 16.30 -4.49
N GLU A 41 -12.09 17.22 -5.05
CA GLU A 41 -12.76 17.02 -6.33
C GLU A 41 -11.78 16.73 -7.48
N LYS A 42 -10.71 17.53 -7.60
CA LYS A 42 -9.68 17.29 -8.61
C LYS A 42 -8.98 15.97 -8.44
N PHE A 43 -8.68 15.59 -7.19
CA PHE A 43 -8.08 14.32 -6.87
C PHE A 43 -9.00 13.15 -7.25
N CYS A 44 -10.28 13.21 -6.85
CA CYS A 44 -11.28 12.22 -7.22
C CYS A 44 -11.35 12.03 -8.74
N LYS A 45 -11.49 13.12 -9.46
CA LYS A 45 -11.58 13.10 -10.92
C LYS A 45 -10.32 12.56 -11.60
N MET A 46 -9.14 12.87 -11.05
CA MET A 46 -7.86 12.36 -11.54
C MET A 46 -7.72 10.86 -11.32
N MET A 47 -8.12 10.36 -10.13
CA MET A 47 -7.92 8.96 -9.72
C MET A 47 -8.98 8.02 -10.28
N THR A 48 -10.22 8.45 -10.36
CA THR A 48 -11.37 7.60 -10.72
C THR A 48 -12.06 8.01 -12.01
N GLY A 49 -11.85 9.23 -12.48
CA GLY A 49 -12.63 9.82 -13.57
C GLY A 49 -14.05 10.23 -13.17
N LYS A 50 -14.41 10.11 -11.88
CA LYS A 50 -15.74 10.38 -11.33
C LYS A 50 -15.79 11.68 -10.55
N GLU A 51 -17.00 12.15 -10.28
CA GLU A 51 -17.22 13.30 -9.40
C GLU A 51 -17.04 12.85 -7.93
N LEU A 52 -16.87 13.83 -7.01
CA LEU A 52 -16.58 13.54 -5.59
C LEU A 52 -17.71 12.75 -4.91
N GLU A 53 -18.96 12.99 -5.26
CA GLU A 53 -20.13 12.31 -4.72
C GLU A 53 -20.16 10.80 -5.00
N ASP A 54 -19.53 10.37 -6.09
CA ASP A 54 -19.42 8.96 -6.47
C ASP A 54 -18.16 8.30 -5.89
N TYR A 55 -17.27 9.08 -5.29
CA TYR A 55 -15.93 8.65 -4.94
C TYR A 55 -15.92 7.50 -3.92
N ASP A 56 -16.76 7.54 -2.91
CA ASP A 56 -16.81 6.52 -1.87
C ASP A 56 -17.13 5.12 -2.43
N THR A 57 -17.88 5.06 -3.52
CA THR A 57 -18.17 3.82 -4.23
C THR A 57 -16.98 3.37 -5.08
N GLU A 58 -16.35 4.29 -5.79
CA GLU A 58 -15.24 3.99 -6.70
C GLU A 58 -13.92 3.70 -5.96
N ILE A 59 -13.71 4.31 -4.79
CA ILE A 59 -12.49 4.13 -4.00
C ILE A 59 -12.27 2.68 -3.56
N GLN A 60 -13.33 1.94 -3.30
CA GLN A 60 -13.25 0.54 -2.91
C GLN A 60 -12.62 -0.31 -4.02
N ASN A 61 -12.84 0.05 -5.27
CA ASN A 61 -12.32 -0.68 -6.43
C ASN A 61 -10.85 -0.38 -6.74
N ILE A 62 -10.29 0.70 -6.19
CA ILE A 62 -8.92 1.14 -6.47
C ILE A 62 -8.00 1.12 -5.24
N SER A 63 -8.56 1.01 -4.05
CA SER A 63 -7.80 0.98 -2.79
C SER A 63 -7.29 -0.42 -2.49
N PRO A 64 -5.97 -0.65 -2.39
CA PRO A 64 -5.43 -1.97 -2.04
C PRO A 64 -6.06 -2.58 -0.79
N ALA A 65 -6.23 -1.81 0.28
CA ALA A 65 -6.85 -2.28 1.52
C ALA A 65 -8.33 -2.68 1.38
N CYS A 66 -9.03 -2.22 0.33
CA CYS A 66 -10.42 -2.59 0.06
C CYS A 66 -10.58 -3.84 -0.81
N ILE A 67 -9.54 -4.17 -1.60
CA ILE A 67 -9.59 -5.29 -2.54
C ILE A 67 -8.82 -6.53 -2.07
N VAL A 68 -8.12 -6.45 -0.94
CA VAL A 68 -7.50 -7.61 -0.28
C VAL A 68 -8.58 -8.61 0.12
N ASN A 69 -8.29 -9.89 -0.09
CA ASN A 69 -9.12 -11.02 0.30
C ASN A 69 -8.23 -12.25 0.56
N GLU A 70 -8.83 -13.37 0.93
CA GLU A 70 -8.14 -14.64 1.24
C GLU A 70 -7.28 -15.21 0.09
N ASP A 71 -7.56 -14.82 -1.16
CA ASP A 71 -6.79 -15.22 -2.35
C ASP A 71 -5.62 -14.26 -2.66
N SER A 72 -5.43 -13.22 -1.86
CA SER A 72 -4.34 -12.26 -2.06
C SER A 72 -2.98 -12.91 -1.81
N VAL A 73 -2.01 -12.54 -2.66
CA VAL A 73 -0.66 -13.13 -2.59
C VAL A 73 0.13 -12.61 -1.39
N PRO A 74 1.12 -13.41 -0.92
CA PRO A 74 2.01 -12.99 0.16
C PRO A 74 2.70 -11.65 -0.12
N SER A 75 2.90 -10.85 0.93
CA SER A 75 3.43 -9.50 0.79
C SER A 75 4.57 -9.19 1.76
N LEU A 76 5.58 -8.45 1.27
CA LEU A 76 6.60 -7.83 2.10
C LEU A 76 6.36 -6.33 2.15
N ILE A 77 6.14 -5.81 3.37
CA ILE A 77 5.70 -4.46 3.63
C ILE A 77 6.80 -3.69 4.37
N GLY A 78 7.14 -2.49 3.91
CA GLY A 78 8.06 -1.60 4.60
C GLY A 78 7.51 -0.20 4.75
N TYR A 79 7.64 0.40 5.96
CA TYR A 79 7.25 1.79 6.20
C TYR A 79 8.27 2.52 7.06
N GLY A 80 8.58 3.76 6.65
CA GLY A 80 9.32 4.72 7.45
C GLY A 80 8.42 5.36 8.52
N LEU A 81 8.94 5.54 9.73
CA LEU A 81 8.19 6.15 10.83
C LEU A 81 8.25 7.67 10.84
N ILE A 82 9.27 8.27 10.20
CA ILE A 82 9.36 9.72 10.05
C ILE A 82 8.53 10.14 8.85
N TYR A 83 7.30 10.49 9.15
CA TYR A 83 6.27 10.76 8.17
C TYR A 83 6.46 12.07 7.40
N HIS A 84 6.29 12.04 6.04
CA HIS A 84 6.13 13.25 5.21
C HIS A 84 5.29 13.07 3.93
N CYS A 85 5.13 11.87 3.38
CA CYS A 85 4.46 11.67 2.09
C CYS A 85 3.24 10.75 2.15
N VAL A 86 3.35 9.62 2.86
CA VAL A 86 2.26 8.65 3.00
C VAL A 86 1.93 8.47 4.47
N PRO A 87 0.69 8.71 4.95
CA PRO A 87 0.31 8.55 6.34
C PRO A 87 0.60 7.15 6.87
N LEU A 88 1.02 7.06 8.13
CA LEU A 88 1.17 5.76 8.79
C LEU A 88 -0.15 4.99 8.93
N SER A 89 -1.28 5.68 8.90
CA SER A 89 -2.61 5.06 8.81
C SER A 89 -2.71 4.07 7.66
N GLN A 90 -2.03 4.34 6.55
CA GLN A 90 -2.05 3.49 5.35
C GLN A 90 -1.52 2.07 5.62
N LYS A 91 -0.46 1.94 6.43
CA LYS A 91 0.03 0.62 6.83
C LYS A 91 -0.96 -0.10 7.74
N TYR A 92 -1.61 0.62 8.64
CA TYR A 92 -2.56 0.02 9.58
C TYR A 92 -3.79 -0.53 8.86
N TYR A 93 -4.34 0.21 7.91
CA TYR A 93 -5.44 -0.28 7.07
C TYR A 93 -5.07 -1.57 6.35
N LEU A 94 -3.87 -1.64 5.77
CA LEU A 94 -3.45 -2.83 5.04
C LEU A 94 -3.19 -4.03 5.97
N ILE A 95 -2.49 -3.81 7.08
CA ILE A 95 -2.18 -4.87 8.04
C ILE A 95 -3.48 -5.44 8.65
N GLU A 96 -4.43 -4.57 9.01
CA GLU A 96 -5.72 -4.99 9.55
C GLU A 96 -6.49 -5.92 8.59
N VAL A 97 -6.52 -5.59 7.29
CA VAL A 97 -7.20 -6.46 6.31
C VAL A 97 -6.41 -7.74 6.03
N TYR A 98 -5.09 -7.71 6.06
CA TYR A 98 -4.27 -8.91 5.93
C TYR A 98 -4.49 -9.87 7.11
N ASP A 99 -4.54 -9.36 8.33
CA ASP A 99 -4.85 -10.16 9.52
C ASP A 99 -6.28 -10.73 9.48
N ARG A 100 -7.25 -9.91 9.06
CA ARG A 100 -8.65 -10.33 8.93
C ARG A 100 -8.83 -11.50 7.94
N ASP A 101 -8.15 -11.41 6.79
CA ASP A 101 -8.32 -12.33 5.66
C ASP A 101 -7.25 -13.44 5.64
N ASN A 102 -6.41 -13.52 6.69
CA ASN A 102 -5.31 -14.47 6.84
C ASN A 102 -4.31 -14.44 5.67
N VAL A 103 -4.09 -13.28 5.07
CA VAL A 103 -3.06 -13.09 4.04
C VAL A 103 -1.69 -13.10 4.67
N MET A 104 -0.77 -13.89 4.15
CA MET A 104 0.61 -13.94 4.64
C MET A 104 1.35 -12.65 4.33
N TYR A 105 1.98 -12.05 5.35
CA TYR A 105 2.87 -10.89 5.14
C TYR A 105 4.03 -10.87 6.12
N ASP A 106 5.13 -10.22 5.72
CA ASP A 106 6.20 -9.75 6.59
C ASP A 106 6.20 -8.22 6.61
N TYR A 107 6.50 -7.63 7.76
CA TYR A 107 6.57 -6.19 7.93
C TYR A 107 7.91 -5.75 8.50
N ILE A 108 8.55 -4.79 7.82
CA ILE A 108 9.82 -4.19 8.24
C ILE A 108 9.63 -2.71 8.49
N GLU A 109 9.97 -2.26 9.69
CA GLU A 109 9.87 -0.88 10.12
C GLU A 109 11.21 -0.15 9.96
N PHE A 110 11.15 1.09 9.46
CA PHE A 110 12.29 1.96 9.25
C PHE A 110 12.19 3.17 10.20
N PRO A 111 12.69 3.06 11.43
CA PRO A 111 12.40 4.01 12.51
C PRO A 111 13.01 5.41 12.32
N LYS A 112 14.09 5.53 11.54
CA LYS A 112 14.80 6.80 11.29
C LYS A 112 14.53 7.36 9.89
N SER A 113 13.70 6.68 9.10
CA SER A 113 13.46 7.01 7.69
C SER A 113 12.07 7.57 7.46
N ASN A 114 11.98 8.37 6.43
CA ASN A 114 10.74 8.80 5.78
C ASN A 114 10.44 7.90 4.56
N HIS A 115 9.74 8.43 3.56
CA HIS A 115 9.37 7.71 2.33
C HIS A 115 10.56 7.10 1.58
N GLY A 116 11.76 7.70 1.66
CA GLY A 116 12.94 7.23 0.92
C GLY A 116 13.74 6.09 1.58
N MET A 117 13.45 5.73 2.84
CA MET A 117 14.13 4.65 3.61
C MET A 117 15.64 4.79 3.77
N TYR A 118 16.25 5.96 3.46
CA TYR A 118 17.71 6.12 3.35
C TYR A 118 18.44 6.23 4.70
N ASN A 119 17.73 6.43 5.82
CA ASN A 119 18.36 6.61 7.12
C ASN A 119 18.47 5.30 7.93
N ASP A 120 17.93 4.20 7.41
CA ASP A 120 17.94 2.87 8.02
C ASP A 120 18.50 1.84 7.03
N LEU A 121 19.77 1.99 6.67
CA LEU A 121 20.41 1.14 5.65
C LEU A 121 20.46 -0.35 6.06
N ASP A 122 20.58 -0.62 7.35
CA ASP A 122 20.50 -1.97 7.92
C ASP A 122 19.11 -2.60 7.69
N LYS A 123 18.05 -1.81 7.90
CA LYS A 123 16.68 -2.24 7.62
C LYS A 123 16.39 -2.35 6.13
N LEU A 124 17.00 -1.52 5.32
CA LEU A 124 16.90 -1.64 3.87
C LEU A 124 17.58 -2.92 3.38
N GLN A 125 18.74 -3.27 3.94
CA GLN A 125 19.41 -4.53 3.63
C GLN A 125 18.54 -5.73 4.06
N GLU A 126 17.97 -5.69 5.27
CA GLU A 126 17.03 -6.71 5.76
C GLU A 126 15.83 -6.88 4.80
N PHE A 127 15.27 -5.77 4.32
CA PHE A 127 14.17 -5.79 3.34
C PHE A 127 14.59 -6.44 2.02
N LEU A 128 15.79 -6.12 1.51
CA LEU A 128 16.33 -6.73 0.28
C LEU A 128 16.61 -8.22 0.44
N ASP A 129 17.19 -8.64 1.57
CA ASP A 129 17.46 -10.05 1.86
C ASP A 129 16.15 -10.84 1.96
N LYS A 130 15.14 -10.27 2.63
CA LYS A 130 13.81 -10.87 2.70
C LYS A 130 13.12 -10.92 1.34
N SER A 131 13.32 -9.91 0.49
CA SER A 131 12.83 -9.92 -0.90
C SER A 131 13.40 -11.08 -1.70
N LEU A 132 14.70 -11.37 -1.54
CA LEU A 132 15.35 -12.51 -2.19
C LEU A 132 14.85 -13.85 -1.64
N GLU A 133 14.53 -13.92 -0.35
CA GLU A 133 13.93 -15.11 0.25
C GLU A 133 12.55 -15.40 -0.37
N TYR A 134 11.68 -14.38 -0.49
CA TYR A 134 10.39 -14.48 -1.18
C TYR A 134 10.57 -14.99 -2.62
N ALA A 135 11.50 -14.40 -3.36
CA ALA A 135 11.76 -14.83 -4.73
C ALA A 135 12.17 -16.32 -4.79
N ARG A 136 13.02 -16.78 -3.89
CA ARG A 136 13.41 -18.20 -3.82
C ARG A 136 12.24 -19.11 -3.47
N VAL A 137 11.40 -18.73 -2.50
CA VAL A 137 10.26 -19.54 -2.06
C VAL A 137 9.17 -19.64 -3.14
N TYR A 138 8.81 -18.51 -3.76
CA TYR A 138 7.64 -18.45 -4.62
C TYR A 138 7.89 -18.60 -6.12
N PHE A 139 9.15 -18.50 -6.58
CA PHE A 139 9.51 -18.78 -7.99
C PHE A 139 10.09 -20.18 -8.24
N THR A 140 10.52 -20.89 -7.21
CA THR A 140 11.12 -22.22 -7.39
C THR A 140 10.14 -23.38 -7.18
N ASN A 141 8.89 -23.06 -6.83
CA ASN A 141 7.81 -24.04 -6.63
C ASN A 141 6.74 -23.96 -7.73
#